data_1de5b925f9f63e646b4cb1f7ae9193f5
#
_entry.id   1de5b925f9f63e646b4cb1f7ae9193f5
#
_cell.length_a   1.000
_cell.length_b   1.000
_cell.length_c   1.000
_cell.angle_alpha   90.00
_cell.angle_beta   90.00
_cell.angle_gamma   90.00
#
_symmetry.space_group_name_H-M   'P 1'
#
loop_
_entity.id
_entity.type
_entity.pdbx_description
1 polymer ?
#
loop_
_entity_poly.entity_id
_entity_poly.type
_entity_poly.pdbx_seq_one_letter_code
_entity_poly.pdbx_strand_id
1 'polypeptide(L)'
;MRRQASRAGATEQRQGTDAGLLTVPPGDNASAVLALINRIALDACADVEKLDRVMALYERLKAKEAELQHNAAKGRILKKLASIKIVKNRPALYEIENGKPQNGTCEAFKYAPLEEIDKHLRPLLAEEQMDLSYSDEPLECGGIVIRGRLKHLPSGHYEDSYMPAPLDTTGGKSKVQAVGSTNSFLRRYVLCNIFNIVVVGDDDDGNGGTVDEAQTQTILDLIKRAKVGSKFLKYIKAQSAAEAGSLEAAVATIAARDYRKAVSTLEEQIAKAEASHANLS
;
A
#
# COMPACT_ATOMS: atom_id res chain seq x y z
N MET A 1 49.90 -66.12 60.27
CA MET A 1 49.10 -67.30 59.79
C MET A 1 48.05 -66.91 58.83
N ARG A 2 47.95 -67.65 57.74
CA ARG A 2 46.93 -67.71 56.71
C ARG A 2 46.82 -66.52 55.65
N ARG A 3 47.33 -66.86 54.50
CA ARG A 3 47.06 -66.32 53.16
C ARG A 3 45.59 -66.53 52.76
N GLN A 4 45.00 -65.60 52.08
CA GLN A 4 43.94 -65.93 51.11
C GLN A 4 44.14 -65.08 49.88
N ALA A 5 44.18 -65.74 48.72
CA ALA A 5 44.34 -65.21 47.38
C ALA A 5 42.99 -64.64 46.89
N SER A 6 43.04 -63.55 46.25
CA SER A 6 41.92 -62.95 45.52
C SER A 6 42.06 -63.17 44.04
N ARG A 7 41.05 -63.73 43.40
CA ARG A 7 40.89 -63.98 41.99
C ARG A 7 40.63 -62.62 41.22
N ALA A 8 41.40 -62.40 40.24
CA ALA A 8 41.15 -61.37 39.25
C ALA A 8 39.98 -61.78 38.35
N GLY A 9 38.93 -60.98 38.32
CA GLY A 9 37.87 -61.01 37.32
C GLY A 9 38.12 -59.94 36.28
N ALA A 10 38.48 -60.36 35.08
CA ALA A 10 38.60 -59.43 33.94
C ALA A 10 37.16 -59.08 33.45
N THR A 11 36.81 -57.82 33.62
CA THR A 11 35.58 -57.25 32.99
C THR A 11 36.00 -56.59 31.68
N GLU A 12 35.64 -57.20 30.59
CA GLU A 12 35.76 -56.64 29.22
C GLU A 12 34.89 -55.39 29.14
N GLN A 13 35.52 -54.22 29.10
CA GLN A 13 34.87 -52.98 28.71
C GLN A 13 34.66 -52.98 27.21
N ARG A 14 33.38 -53.20 26.79
CA ARG A 14 32.92 -52.84 25.44
C ARG A 14 33.04 -51.34 25.30
N GLN A 15 33.99 -50.88 24.51
CA GLN A 15 34.04 -49.52 24.02
C GLN A 15 32.86 -49.32 23.09
N GLY A 16 31.80 -48.66 23.58
CA GLY A 16 30.77 -48.09 22.76
C GLY A 16 31.40 -46.97 21.92
N THR A 17 31.35 -47.14 20.61
CA THR A 17 31.63 -46.05 19.66
C THR A 17 30.61 -44.95 19.87
N ASP A 18 30.97 -44.00 20.67
CA ASP A 18 30.25 -42.74 20.80
C ASP A 18 30.32 -42.03 19.45
N ALA A 19 29.25 -42.13 18.67
CA ALA A 19 29.06 -41.34 17.48
C ALA A 19 28.93 -39.89 17.94
N GLY A 20 30.07 -39.19 17.97
CA GLY A 20 30.12 -37.79 18.36
C GLY A 20 29.09 -36.97 17.64
N LEU A 21 28.04 -36.56 18.34
CA LEU A 21 27.16 -35.50 17.92
C LEU A 21 28.04 -34.27 17.74
N LEU A 22 28.30 -33.94 16.48
CA LEU A 22 28.97 -32.71 16.11
C LEU A 22 28.07 -31.53 16.52
N THR A 23 28.33 -30.94 17.67
CA THR A 23 27.75 -29.65 18.03
C THR A 23 28.30 -28.60 17.07
N VAL A 24 27.51 -28.26 16.07
CA VAL A 24 27.82 -27.16 15.15
C VAL A 24 27.62 -25.85 15.92
N PRO A 25 28.61 -24.97 16.01
CA PRO A 25 28.43 -23.68 16.67
C PRO A 25 27.35 -22.87 15.94
N PRO A 26 26.50 -22.13 16.66
CA PRO A 26 25.48 -21.28 16.05
C PRO A 26 26.18 -20.11 15.33
N GLY A 27 26.24 -20.16 14.01
CA GLY A 27 26.78 -19.07 13.20
C GLY A 27 27.27 -19.47 11.81
N ASP A 28 27.59 -20.73 11.56
CA ASP A 28 28.20 -21.13 10.29
C ASP A 28 27.62 -22.44 9.70
N ASN A 29 26.28 -22.50 9.65
CA ASN A 29 25.59 -23.64 9.07
C ASN A 29 25.96 -23.85 7.59
N ALA A 30 26.27 -22.80 6.86
CA ALA A 30 26.68 -22.87 5.46
C ALA A 30 28.04 -23.58 5.31
N SER A 31 29.03 -23.26 6.15
CA SER A 31 30.34 -23.89 6.15
C SER A 31 30.25 -25.37 6.51
N ALA A 32 29.45 -25.73 7.52
CA ALA A 32 29.24 -27.11 7.92
C ALA A 32 28.57 -27.96 6.84
N VAL A 33 27.58 -27.40 6.12
CA VAL A 33 26.90 -28.09 5.02
C VAL A 33 27.84 -28.22 3.81
N LEU A 34 28.61 -27.19 3.48
CA LEU A 34 29.65 -27.27 2.42
C LEU A 34 30.70 -28.31 2.74
N ALA A 35 31.17 -28.39 3.99
CA ALA A 35 32.09 -29.42 4.43
C ALA A 35 31.49 -30.84 4.29
N LEU A 36 30.20 -31.01 4.60
CA LEU A 36 29.48 -32.26 4.42
C LEU A 36 29.37 -32.64 2.93
N ILE A 37 29.02 -31.68 2.08
CA ILE A 37 28.93 -31.86 0.63
C ILE A 37 30.30 -32.28 0.07
N ASN A 38 31.37 -31.59 0.44
CA ASN A 38 32.73 -31.91 0.01
C ASN A 38 33.14 -33.33 0.47
N ARG A 39 32.80 -33.73 1.70
CA ARG A 39 33.08 -35.06 2.21
C ARG A 39 32.33 -36.15 1.45
N ILE A 40 31.06 -35.90 1.12
CA ILE A 40 30.27 -36.85 0.31
C ILE A 40 30.78 -36.90 -1.13
N ALA A 41 31.15 -35.77 -1.73
CA ALA A 41 31.67 -35.68 -3.10
C ALA A 41 33.04 -36.39 -3.27
N LEU A 42 33.82 -36.48 -2.20
CA LEU A 42 35.13 -37.18 -2.19
C LEU A 42 34.99 -38.68 -1.89
N ASP A 43 33.84 -39.15 -1.51
CA ASP A 43 33.59 -40.57 -1.25
C ASP A 43 33.29 -41.30 -2.56
N ALA A 44 34.19 -42.20 -2.96
CA ALA A 44 34.05 -43.00 -4.22
C ALA A 44 32.80 -43.91 -4.21
N CYS A 45 32.20 -44.15 -3.07
CA CYS A 45 30.98 -44.95 -2.90
C CYS A 45 29.74 -44.05 -2.67
N ALA A 46 29.87 -42.74 -2.85
CA ALA A 46 28.77 -41.83 -2.60
C ALA A 46 27.60 -42.05 -3.55
N ASP A 47 26.42 -42.19 -3.00
CA ASP A 47 25.16 -42.23 -3.75
C ASP A 47 24.81 -40.83 -4.26
N VAL A 48 24.91 -40.62 -5.56
CA VAL A 48 24.63 -39.36 -6.23
C VAL A 48 23.21 -38.84 -5.90
N GLU A 49 22.23 -39.75 -5.83
CA GLU A 49 20.85 -39.35 -5.49
C GLU A 49 20.75 -38.77 -4.07
N LYS A 50 21.53 -39.27 -3.13
CA LYS A 50 21.57 -38.71 -1.77
C LYS A 50 22.19 -37.32 -1.77
N LEU A 51 23.24 -37.13 -2.57
CA LEU A 51 23.87 -35.83 -2.72
C LEU A 51 22.88 -34.80 -3.27
N ASP A 52 22.18 -35.14 -4.36
CA ASP A 52 21.16 -34.27 -4.96
C ASP A 52 20.04 -33.90 -3.96
N ARG A 53 19.58 -34.87 -3.17
CA ARG A 53 18.57 -34.60 -2.13
C ARG A 53 19.09 -33.66 -1.04
N VAL A 54 20.34 -33.81 -0.63
CA VAL A 54 20.98 -32.92 0.37
C VAL A 54 21.13 -31.51 -0.21
N MET A 55 21.57 -31.38 -1.46
CA MET A 55 21.69 -30.10 -2.15
C MET A 55 20.34 -29.41 -2.27
N ALA A 56 19.31 -30.11 -2.72
CA ALA A 56 17.96 -29.58 -2.83
C ALA A 56 17.39 -29.13 -1.47
N LEU A 57 17.67 -29.86 -0.39
CA LEU A 57 17.30 -29.46 0.95
C LEU A 57 18.04 -28.18 1.39
N TYR A 58 19.33 -28.12 1.11
CA TYR A 58 20.13 -26.93 1.42
C TYR A 58 19.64 -25.67 0.69
N GLU A 59 19.35 -25.80 -0.61
CA GLU A 59 18.79 -24.69 -1.39
C GLU A 59 17.45 -24.22 -0.82
N ARG A 60 16.56 -25.15 -0.44
CA ARG A 60 15.28 -24.82 0.21
C ARG A 60 15.49 -24.10 1.55
N LEU A 61 16.44 -24.54 2.36
CA LEU A 61 16.76 -23.89 3.63
C LEU A 61 17.29 -22.46 3.40
N LYS A 62 18.19 -22.30 2.43
CA LYS A 62 18.72 -20.99 2.04
C LYS A 62 17.65 -20.06 1.49
N ALA A 63 16.77 -20.56 0.63
CA ALA A 63 15.64 -19.80 0.11
C ALA A 63 14.70 -19.34 1.24
N LYS A 64 14.42 -20.23 2.20
CA LYS A 64 13.57 -19.91 3.37
C LYS A 64 14.23 -18.89 4.30
N GLU A 65 15.52 -19.00 4.53
CA GLU A 65 16.30 -18.01 5.29
C GLU A 65 16.26 -16.63 4.61
N ALA A 66 16.46 -16.60 3.30
CA ALA A 66 16.39 -15.38 2.50
C ALA A 66 15.01 -14.71 2.56
N GLU A 67 13.93 -15.51 2.47
CA GLU A 67 12.55 -15.04 2.64
C GLU A 67 12.31 -14.45 4.04
N LEU A 68 12.80 -15.11 5.09
CA LEU A 68 12.66 -14.60 6.47
C LEU A 68 13.39 -13.28 6.67
N GLN A 69 14.60 -13.13 6.11
CA GLN A 69 15.36 -11.88 6.17
C GLN A 69 14.65 -10.76 5.43
N HIS A 70 14.12 -11.03 4.22
CA HIS A 70 13.33 -10.08 3.46
C HIS A 70 12.09 -9.63 4.25
N ASN A 71 11.31 -10.58 4.78
CA ASN A 71 10.09 -10.29 5.54
C ASN A 71 10.39 -9.49 6.81
N ALA A 72 11.50 -9.78 7.50
CA ALA A 72 11.94 -9.02 8.66
C ALA A 72 12.31 -7.57 8.31
N ALA A 73 13.06 -7.35 7.22
CA ALA A 73 13.40 -6.01 6.73
C ALA A 73 12.14 -5.24 6.33
N LYS A 74 11.25 -5.86 5.54
CA LYS A 74 9.95 -5.26 5.17
C LYS A 74 9.11 -4.92 6.40
N GLY A 75 9.06 -5.80 7.39
CA GLY A 75 8.33 -5.56 8.65
C GLY A 75 8.85 -4.33 9.42
N ARG A 76 10.17 -4.09 9.42
CA ARG A 76 10.75 -2.88 10.04
C ARG A 76 10.38 -1.61 9.27
N ILE A 77 10.35 -1.65 7.94
CA ILE A 77 9.87 -0.55 7.10
C ILE A 77 8.40 -0.25 7.41
N LEU A 78 7.54 -1.26 7.39
CA LEU A 78 6.11 -1.10 7.68
C LEU A 78 5.85 -0.51 9.06
N LYS A 79 6.61 -0.94 10.08
CA LYS A 79 6.51 -0.37 11.43
C LYS A 79 6.83 1.12 11.45
N LYS A 80 7.84 1.57 10.71
CA LYS A 80 8.21 3.00 10.61
C LYS A 80 7.17 3.78 9.78
N LEU A 81 6.70 3.21 8.66
CA LEU A 81 5.67 3.82 7.82
C LEU A 81 4.35 4.03 8.58
N ALA A 82 3.98 3.14 9.51
CA ALA A 82 2.76 3.28 10.32
C ALA A 82 2.72 4.57 11.14
N SER A 83 3.86 5.19 11.44
CA SER A 83 3.96 6.46 12.14
C SER A 83 3.95 7.69 11.21
N ILE A 84 4.03 7.47 9.90
CA ILE A 84 4.13 8.55 8.90
C ILE A 84 2.75 8.77 8.26
N LYS A 85 2.26 10.00 8.33
CA LYS A 85 1.02 10.38 7.64
C LYS A 85 1.34 10.82 6.21
N ILE A 86 0.95 10.03 5.24
CA ILE A 86 1.02 10.39 3.82
C ILE A 86 -0.30 11.06 3.45
N VAL A 87 -0.25 12.35 3.12
CA VAL A 87 -1.44 13.18 2.93
C VAL A 87 -1.73 13.37 1.44
N LYS A 88 -3.01 13.32 1.08
CA LYS A 88 -3.50 13.74 -0.25
C LYS A 88 -3.37 15.26 -0.36
N ASN A 89 -2.36 15.76 -1.03
CA ASN A 89 -2.06 17.19 -1.14
C ASN A 89 -2.17 17.77 -2.56
N ARG A 90 -2.30 16.92 -3.58
CA ARG A 90 -2.41 17.36 -4.97
C ARG A 90 -3.83 17.20 -5.49
N PRO A 91 -4.46 18.29 -5.95
CA PRO A 91 -5.78 18.21 -6.57
C PRO A 91 -5.72 17.53 -7.93
N ALA A 92 -6.66 16.64 -8.21
CA ALA A 92 -6.94 16.17 -9.56
C ALA A 92 -7.86 17.16 -10.24
N LEU A 93 -7.40 17.74 -11.35
CA LEU A 93 -8.15 18.71 -12.13
C LEU A 93 -8.90 17.95 -13.22
N TYR A 94 -10.23 18.11 -13.27
CA TYR A 94 -11.07 17.60 -14.35
C TYR A 94 -11.49 18.72 -15.29
N GLU A 95 -11.45 18.42 -16.59
CA GLU A 95 -12.12 19.23 -17.60
C GLU A 95 -13.64 19.04 -17.50
N ILE A 96 -14.37 20.14 -17.39
CA ILE A 96 -15.83 20.11 -17.38
C ILE A 96 -16.33 20.34 -18.79
N GLU A 97 -17.12 19.37 -19.32
CA GLU A 97 -17.92 19.39 -20.54
C GLU A 97 -17.29 19.94 -21.81
N ASN A 98 -17.24 19.13 -22.84
CA ASN A 98 -16.85 19.41 -24.22
C ASN A 98 -15.36 19.54 -24.51
N GLY A 99 -14.44 18.99 -23.71
CA GLY A 99 -13.02 18.87 -24.07
C GLY A 99 -12.28 20.21 -24.19
N LYS A 100 -12.79 21.29 -23.58
CA LYS A 100 -12.10 22.57 -23.49
C LYS A 100 -11.88 22.92 -22.04
N PRO A 101 -10.62 23.29 -21.65
CA PRO A 101 -10.37 23.81 -20.33
C PRO A 101 -11.15 25.12 -20.17
N GLN A 102 -12.17 25.11 -19.32
CA GLN A 102 -12.80 26.34 -18.88
C GLN A 102 -11.99 26.94 -17.74
N ASN A 103 -11.90 28.26 -17.69
CA ASN A 103 -11.24 29.03 -16.63
C ASN A 103 -11.97 28.84 -15.27
N GLY A 104 -11.80 27.71 -14.67
CA GLY A 104 -12.40 27.31 -13.40
C GLY A 104 -12.10 25.84 -13.17
N THR A 105 -10.96 25.54 -12.57
CA THR A 105 -10.58 24.20 -12.18
C THR A 105 -11.51 23.69 -11.08
N CYS A 106 -12.41 22.75 -11.39
CA CYS A 106 -13.09 21.98 -10.36
C CYS A 106 -12.11 20.92 -9.81
N GLU A 107 -11.78 21.06 -8.55
CA GLU A 107 -11.06 20.04 -7.82
C GLU A 107 -12.02 18.86 -7.59
N ALA A 108 -11.77 17.72 -8.29
CA ALA A 108 -12.61 16.55 -8.14
C ALA A 108 -12.21 15.71 -6.94
N PHE A 109 -10.92 15.49 -6.76
CA PHE A 109 -10.37 14.80 -5.59
C PHE A 109 -8.90 15.17 -5.39
N LYS A 110 -8.39 14.93 -4.19
CA LYS A 110 -6.96 15.04 -3.88
C LYS A 110 -6.31 13.68 -3.88
N TYR A 111 -5.05 13.63 -4.26
CA TYR A 111 -4.25 12.42 -4.18
C TYR A 111 -2.85 12.72 -3.65
N ALA A 112 -2.18 11.71 -3.09
CA ALA A 112 -0.76 11.78 -2.77
C ALA A 112 0.03 11.48 -4.04
N PRO A 113 0.86 12.40 -4.53
CA PRO A 113 1.72 12.13 -5.68
C PRO A 113 2.78 11.07 -5.32
N LEU A 114 3.30 10.39 -6.35
CA LEU A 114 4.32 9.35 -6.16
C LEU A 114 5.54 9.91 -5.42
N GLU A 115 5.94 11.14 -5.72
CA GLU A 115 7.08 11.83 -5.12
C GLU A 115 6.93 12.01 -3.60
N GLU A 116 5.71 12.25 -3.14
CA GLU A 116 5.46 12.39 -1.70
C GLU A 116 5.60 11.06 -0.95
N ILE A 117 5.11 9.98 -1.55
CA ILE A 117 5.25 8.64 -0.98
C ILE A 117 6.73 8.22 -1.01
N ASP A 118 7.39 8.42 -2.13
CA ASP A 118 8.78 8.05 -2.37
C ASP A 118 9.75 8.77 -1.42
N LYS A 119 9.50 10.05 -1.14
CA LYS A 119 10.26 10.86 -0.19
C LYS A 119 10.35 10.22 1.21
N HIS A 120 9.25 9.64 1.67
CA HIS A 120 9.22 8.95 2.97
C HIS A 120 9.77 7.53 2.89
N LEU A 121 9.60 6.86 1.76
CA LEU A 121 9.97 5.46 1.61
C LEU A 121 11.44 5.25 1.32
N ARG A 122 12.07 6.08 0.47
CA ARG A 122 13.48 5.92 0.07
C ARG A 122 14.47 5.81 1.22
N PRO A 123 14.41 6.66 2.27
CA PRO A 123 15.32 6.52 3.40
C PRO A 123 15.17 5.18 4.11
N LEU A 124 13.94 4.68 4.24
CA LEU A 124 13.65 3.42 4.90
C LEU A 124 14.13 2.22 4.08
N LEU A 125 13.98 2.28 2.75
CA LEU A 125 14.53 1.27 1.84
C LEU A 125 16.05 1.20 1.93
N ALA A 126 16.72 2.35 1.93
CA ALA A 126 18.18 2.42 2.03
C ALA A 126 18.69 1.86 3.37
N GLU A 127 18.03 2.20 4.47
CA GLU A 127 18.38 1.72 5.81
C GLU A 127 18.28 0.18 5.91
N GLU A 128 17.23 -0.39 5.32
CA GLU A 128 16.97 -1.83 5.37
C GLU A 128 17.58 -2.59 4.18
N GLN A 129 18.42 -1.94 3.39
CA GLN A 129 19.07 -2.51 2.20
C GLN A 129 18.07 -3.17 1.22
N MET A 130 16.92 -2.52 1.04
CA MET A 130 15.89 -2.93 0.09
C MET A 130 16.01 -2.10 -1.18
N ASP A 131 15.80 -2.73 -2.33
CA ASP A 131 15.71 -2.08 -3.64
C ASP A 131 14.30 -2.22 -4.19
N LEU A 132 13.71 -1.12 -4.66
CA LEU A 132 12.43 -1.10 -5.34
C LEU A 132 12.62 -0.64 -6.77
N SER A 133 12.44 -1.55 -7.69
CA SER A 133 12.55 -1.33 -9.13
C SER A 133 11.21 -1.53 -9.83
N TYR A 134 11.05 -0.87 -10.99
CA TYR A 134 9.85 -0.98 -11.82
C TYR A 134 10.22 -1.38 -13.24
N SER A 135 9.40 -2.26 -13.81
CA SER A 135 9.38 -2.54 -15.24
C SER A 135 7.97 -2.39 -15.79
N ASP A 136 7.88 -2.02 -17.05
CA ASP A 136 6.63 -1.90 -17.79
C ASP A 136 6.63 -2.84 -19.00
N GLU A 137 5.48 -3.44 -19.26
CA GLU A 137 5.26 -4.33 -20.39
C GLU A 137 3.97 -3.92 -21.11
N PRO A 138 3.97 -3.90 -22.45
CA PRO A 138 2.75 -3.61 -23.21
C PRO A 138 1.76 -4.76 -23.09
N LEU A 139 0.47 -4.43 -23.04
CA LEU A 139 -0.63 -5.40 -23.13
C LEU A 139 -1.11 -5.50 -24.59
N GLU A 140 -1.46 -6.70 -25.03
CA GLU A 140 -2.02 -6.96 -26.36
C GLU A 140 -3.30 -6.14 -26.63
N CYS A 141 -4.06 -5.84 -25.59
CA CYS A 141 -5.28 -5.02 -25.67
C CYS A 141 -5.02 -3.50 -25.75
N GLY A 142 -3.77 -3.05 -25.84
CA GLY A 142 -3.43 -1.62 -25.97
C GLY A 142 -3.28 -0.87 -24.65
N GLY A 143 -3.00 -1.57 -23.56
CA GLY A 143 -2.63 -1.01 -22.26
C GLY A 143 -1.18 -1.27 -21.89
N ILE A 144 -0.85 -1.06 -20.63
CA ILE A 144 0.44 -1.43 -20.03
C ILE A 144 0.22 -2.13 -18.69
N VAL A 145 1.15 -3.00 -18.33
CA VAL A 145 1.26 -3.53 -16.98
C VAL A 145 2.54 -2.99 -16.34
N ILE A 146 2.43 -2.49 -15.12
CA ILE A 146 3.59 -2.14 -14.30
C ILE A 146 3.83 -3.26 -13.30
N ARG A 147 5.06 -3.76 -13.29
CA ARG A 147 5.57 -4.66 -12.26
C ARG A 147 6.51 -3.89 -11.37
N GLY A 148 6.26 -3.89 -10.07
CA GLY A 148 7.19 -3.43 -9.05
C GLY A 148 7.82 -4.63 -8.36
N ARG A 149 9.13 -4.63 -8.23
CA ARG A 149 9.91 -5.65 -7.53
C ARG A 149 10.58 -5.03 -6.31
N LEU A 150 10.25 -5.58 -5.15
CA LEU A 150 10.93 -5.26 -3.90
C LEU A 150 11.93 -6.36 -3.57
N LYS A 151 13.23 -6.05 -3.62
CA LYS A 151 14.34 -6.99 -3.40
C LYS A 151 15.12 -6.63 -2.15
N HIS A 152 15.37 -7.59 -1.29
CA HIS A 152 16.33 -7.47 -0.19
C HIS A 152 17.73 -7.79 -0.70
N LEU A 153 18.59 -6.78 -0.76
CA LEU A 153 19.91 -6.90 -1.39
C LEU A 153 20.81 -7.96 -0.76
N PRO A 154 20.90 -8.04 0.61
CA PRO A 154 21.77 -9.03 1.25
C PRO A 154 21.33 -10.47 1.02
N SER A 155 20.04 -10.78 1.06
CA SER A 155 19.54 -12.15 0.90
C SER A 155 19.23 -12.53 -0.55
N GLY A 156 19.07 -11.53 -1.41
CA GLY A 156 18.66 -11.73 -2.80
C GLY A 156 17.20 -12.08 -3.01
N HIS A 157 16.44 -12.32 -1.93
CA HIS A 157 15.00 -12.60 -2.01
C HIS A 157 14.22 -11.36 -2.47
N TYR A 158 13.15 -11.58 -3.24
CA TYR A 158 12.30 -10.51 -3.75
C TYR A 158 10.82 -10.93 -3.77
N GLU A 159 9.96 -9.93 -3.76
CA GLU A 159 8.53 -10.08 -4.06
C GLU A 159 8.15 -9.15 -5.20
N ASP A 160 7.20 -9.57 -6.02
CA ASP A 160 6.66 -8.81 -7.15
C ASP A 160 5.21 -8.41 -6.86
N SER A 161 4.85 -7.20 -7.26
CA SER A 161 3.47 -6.74 -7.37
C SER A 161 3.27 -6.16 -8.76
N TYR A 162 2.10 -6.36 -9.35
CA TYR A 162 1.83 -5.86 -10.70
C TYR A 162 0.41 -5.34 -10.80
N MET A 163 0.24 -4.37 -11.70
CA MET A 163 -1.07 -3.78 -11.99
C MET A 163 -1.18 -3.46 -13.48
N PRO A 164 -2.14 -4.05 -14.19
CA PRO A 164 -2.46 -3.71 -15.57
C PRO A 164 -3.47 -2.57 -15.63
N ALA A 165 -3.38 -1.73 -16.66
CA ALA A 165 -4.42 -0.78 -17.01
C ALA A 165 -4.40 -0.42 -18.50
N PRO A 166 -5.54 0.03 -19.06
CA PRO A 166 -5.56 0.68 -20.35
C PRO A 166 -4.83 2.03 -20.27
N LEU A 167 -4.42 2.56 -21.43
CA LEU A 167 -3.82 3.89 -21.49
C LEU A 167 -4.85 4.99 -21.15
N ASP A 168 -4.44 5.93 -20.32
CA ASP A 168 -5.25 7.11 -19.96
C ASP A 168 -5.22 8.13 -21.12
N THR A 169 -6.22 8.06 -21.98
CA THR A 169 -6.40 8.97 -23.13
C THR A 169 -7.26 10.19 -22.80
N THR A 170 -7.63 10.41 -21.56
CA THR A 170 -8.49 11.54 -21.14
C THR A 170 -7.76 12.88 -21.28
N GLY A 171 -8.51 13.97 -21.49
CA GLY A 171 -7.97 15.33 -21.49
C GLY A 171 -7.13 15.70 -22.70
N GLY A 172 -7.38 15.10 -23.89
CA GLY A 172 -6.68 15.47 -25.12
C GLY A 172 -5.18 15.12 -25.14
N LYS A 173 -4.74 14.18 -24.31
CA LYS A 173 -3.34 13.74 -24.22
C LYS A 173 -2.85 13.14 -25.53
N SER A 174 -1.61 13.45 -25.93
CA SER A 174 -0.93 12.70 -26.98
C SER A 174 -0.70 11.25 -26.53
N LYS A 175 -0.46 10.33 -27.47
CA LYS A 175 -0.19 8.91 -27.15
C LYS A 175 0.97 8.75 -26.16
N VAL A 176 2.03 9.57 -26.29
CA VAL A 176 3.19 9.53 -25.38
C VAL A 176 2.80 10.01 -23.98
N GLN A 177 2.02 11.09 -23.90
CA GLN A 177 1.51 11.59 -22.61
C GLN A 177 0.57 10.61 -21.93
N ALA A 178 -0.25 9.87 -22.70
CA ALA A 178 -1.12 8.83 -22.19
C ALA A 178 -0.31 7.70 -21.53
N VAL A 179 0.77 7.23 -22.18
CA VAL A 179 1.67 6.22 -21.58
C VAL A 179 2.31 6.75 -20.29
N GLY A 180 2.88 7.96 -20.32
CA GLY A 180 3.53 8.56 -19.14
C GLY A 180 2.56 8.77 -17.97
N SER A 181 1.33 9.23 -18.25
CA SER A 181 0.27 9.39 -17.25
C SER A 181 -0.10 8.07 -16.61
N THR A 182 -0.38 7.05 -17.42
CA THR A 182 -0.73 5.69 -16.96
C THR A 182 0.42 5.08 -16.16
N ASN A 183 1.67 5.20 -16.63
CA ASN A 183 2.85 4.68 -15.94
C ASN A 183 2.99 5.29 -14.53
N SER A 184 2.93 6.61 -14.40
CA SER A 184 3.02 7.30 -13.10
C SER A 184 1.88 6.91 -12.16
N PHE A 185 0.67 6.76 -12.69
CA PHE A 185 -0.50 6.31 -11.95
C PHE A 185 -0.29 4.89 -11.40
N LEU A 186 0.06 3.95 -12.26
CA LEU A 186 0.22 2.55 -11.90
C LEU A 186 1.38 2.32 -10.92
N ARG A 187 2.52 3.00 -11.11
CA ARG A 187 3.65 2.92 -10.16
C ARG A 187 3.24 3.29 -8.75
N ARG A 188 2.42 4.33 -8.59
CA ARG A 188 1.91 4.74 -7.29
C ARG A 188 1.08 3.64 -6.63
N TYR A 189 0.18 3.01 -7.38
CA TYR A 189 -0.67 1.94 -6.83
C TYR A 189 0.12 0.66 -6.53
N VAL A 190 1.04 0.27 -7.40
CA VAL A 190 1.93 -0.87 -7.17
C VAL A 190 2.76 -0.66 -5.89
N LEU A 191 3.29 0.56 -5.70
CA LEU A 191 4.03 0.92 -4.49
C LEU A 191 3.14 0.84 -3.24
N CYS A 192 1.94 1.41 -3.30
CA CYS A 192 0.97 1.32 -2.20
C CYS A 192 0.61 -0.14 -1.88
N ASN A 193 0.46 -0.99 -2.88
CA ASN A 193 0.16 -2.42 -2.70
C ASN A 193 1.32 -3.16 -2.01
N ILE A 194 2.57 -2.93 -2.45
CA ILE A 194 3.75 -3.59 -1.86
C ILE A 194 3.86 -3.29 -0.36
N PHE A 195 3.62 -2.03 0.04
CA PHE A 195 3.79 -1.59 1.42
C PHE A 195 2.47 -1.42 2.18
N ASN A 196 1.34 -1.80 1.59
CA ASN A 196 0.01 -1.61 2.18
C ASN A 196 -0.20 -0.18 2.71
N ILE A 197 0.20 0.82 1.89
CA ILE A 197 0.13 2.23 2.26
C ILE A 197 -1.30 2.71 2.09
N VAL A 198 -1.89 3.19 3.18
CA VAL A 198 -3.16 3.91 3.18
C VAL A 198 -2.86 5.41 3.20
N VAL A 199 -3.25 6.10 2.14
CA VAL A 199 -3.07 7.55 2.04
C VAL A 199 -4.19 8.24 2.81
N VAL A 200 -3.82 9.01 3.82
CA VAL A 200 -4.78 9.75 4.66
C VAL A 200 -5.13 11.07 3.98
N GLY A 201 -6.39 11.36 3.89
CA GLY A 201 -6.95 12.61 3.37
C GLY A 201 -8.46 12.57 3.51
N ASP A 202 -9.15 13.65 3.21
CA ASP A 202 -10.61 13.62 3.14
C ASP A 202 -11.00 12.53 2.14
N ASP A 203 -11.23 11.33 2.66
CA ASP A 203 -11.57 10.15 1.89
C ASP A 203 -13.01 10.31 1.43
N ASP A 204 -13.14 10.87 0.24
CA ASP A 204 -14.39 10.92 -0.51
C ASP A 204 -14.24 10.04 -1.76
N ASP A 205 -13.58 8.88 -1.61
CA ASP A 205 -13.45 7.87 -2.67
C ASP A 205 -14.80 7.21 -2.93
N GLY A 206 -15.67 7.97 -3.63
CA GLY A 206 -16.81 7.40 -4.36
C GLY A 206 -18.02 6.96 -3.54
N ASN A 207 -17.98 7.05 -2.23
CA ASN A 207 -19.11 6.88 -1.34
C ASN A 207 -19.20 8.10 -0.42
N GLY A 208 -19.26 9.27 -1.03
CA GLY A 208 -19.66 10.47 -0.33
C GLY A 208 -21.01 10.19 0.31
N GLY A 209 -20.98 9.79 1.58
CA GLY A 209 -22.16 9.73 2.40
C GLY A 209 -22.90 11.06 2.26
N THR A 210 -24.16 11.05 2.51
CA THR A 210 -24.94 12.29 2.65
C THR A 210 -24.53 13.01 3.94
N VAL A 211 -24.84 14.28 4.03
CA VAL A 211 -24.66 15.07 5.26
C VAL A 211 -25.27 14.33 6.45
N ASP A 212 -24.60 14.40 7.58
CA ASP A 212 -25.10 13.84 8.84
C ASP A 212 -26.26 14.68 9.43
N GLU A 213 -26.85 14.20 10.51
CA GLU A 213 -28.04 14.84 11.13
C GLU A 213 -27.70 16.28 11.63
N ALA A 214 -26.54 16.50 12.21
CA ALA A 214 -26.09 17.81 12.69
C ALA A 214 -25.83 18.78 11.53
N GLN A 215 -25.21 18.29 10.46
CA GLN A 215 -24.99 19.03 9.22
C GLN A 215 -26.31 19.35 8.51
N THR A 216 -27.22 18.39 8.47
CA THR A 216 -28.59 18.59 7.93
C THR A 216 -29.31 19.70 8.66
N GLN A 217 -29.28 19.70 9.99
CA GLN A 217 -29.91 20.74 10.82
C GLN A 217 -29.29 22.12 10.57
N THR A 218 -27.96 22.19 10.46
CA THR A 218 -27.25 23.44 10.14
C THR A 218 -27.69 24.01 8.80
N ILE A 219 -27.78 23.20 7.76
CA ILE A 219 -28.22 23.64 6.43
C ILE A 219 -29.69 24.10 6.47
N LEU A 220 -30.55 23.38 7.17
CA LEU A 220 -31.97 23.76 7.32
C LEU A 220 -32.14 25.12 7.97
N ASP A 221 -31.37 25.43 9.01
CA ASP A 221 -31.42 26.72 9.70
C ASP A 221 -30.92 27.85 8.81
N LEU A 222 -29.85 27.61 8.02
CA LEU A 222 -29.36 28.57 7.04
C LEU A 222 -30.38 28.79 5.90
N ILE A 223 -31.03 27.75 5.39
CA ILE A 223 -32.10 27.86 4.38
C ILE A 223 -33.24 28.72 4.89
N LYS A 224 -33.71 28.52 6.15
CA LYS A 224 -34.75 29.33 6.79
C LYS A 224 -34.33 30.80 6.88
N ARG A 225 -33.10 31.09 7.30
CA ARG A 225 -32.55 32.44 7.39
C ARG A 225 -32.40 33.12 6.05
N ALA A 226 -31.88 32.39 5.04
CA ALA A 226 -31.71 32.90 3.68
C ALA A 226 -33.02 33.03 2.91
N LYS A 227 -34.13 32.43 3.39
CA LYS A 227 -35.43 32.34 2.71
C LYS A 227 -35.35 31.74 1.31
N VAL A 228 -34.42 30.82 1.09
CA VAL A 228 -34.20 30.12 -0.17
C VAL A 228 -34.39 28.61 0.03
N GLY A 229 -35.29 27.98 -0.67
CA GLY A 229 -35.51 26.54 -0.52
C GLY A 229 -35.23 25.80 -1.82
N SER A 230 -36.22 25.75 -2.70
CA SER A 230 -36.15 24.96 -3.94
C SER A 230 -35.07 25.40 -4.91
N LYS A 231 -34.75 26.70 -5.00
CA LYS A 231 -33.64 27.23 -5.84
C LYS A 231 -32.29 26.76 -5.38
N PHE A 232 -32.07 26.74 -4.05
CA PHE A 232 -30.86 26.26 -3.44
C PHE A 232 -30.64 24.77 -3.68
N LEU A 233 -31.65 23.93 -3.43
CA LEU A 233 -31.54 22.48 -3.68
C LEU A 233 -31.20 22.16 -5.15
N LYS A 234 -31.78 22.88 -6.10
CA LYS A 234 -31.46 22.74 -7.51
C LYS A 234 -29.99 23.16 -7.81
N TYR A 235 -29.53 24.23 -7.17
CA TYR A 235 -28.13 24.71 -7.34
C TYR A 235 -27.09 23.67 -6.88
N ILE A 236 -27.31 23.03 -5.75
CA ILE A 236 -26.39 21.99 -5.22
C ILE A 236 -26.68 20.60 -5.79
N LYS A 237 -27.56 20.48 -6.79
CA LYS A 237 -27.97 19.20 -7.42
C LYS A 237 -28.52 18.15 -6.44
N ALA A 238 -29.09 18.60 -5.33
CA ALA A 238 -29.83 17.72 -4.41
C ALA A 238 -31.19 17.37 -4.96
N GLN A 239 -31.83 16.34 -4.40
CA GLN A 239 -33.21 16.02 -4.71
C GLN A 239 -34.15 17.20 -4.40
N SER A 240 -35.20 17.37 -5.18
CA SER A 240 -36.21 18.37 -4.85
C SER A 240 -36.99 17.96 -3.59
N ALA A 241 -37.51 18.93 -2.85
CA ALA A 241 -38.33 18.64 -1.68
C ALA A 241 -39.60 17.85 -2.03
N ALA A 242 -40.08 17.98 -3.27
CA ALA A 242 -41.24 17.22 -3.77
C ALA A 242 -40.91 15.75 -4.02
N GLU A 243 -39.73 15.46 -4.54
CA GLU A 243 -39.23 14.08 -4.76
C GLU A 243 -38.84 13.39 -3.46
N ALA A 244 -38.28 14.11 -2.51
CA ALA A 244 -37.83 13.59 -1.22
C ALA A 244 -38.98 13.51 -0.16
N GLY A 245 -40.16 14.11 -0.45
CA GLY A 245 -41.32 14.16 0.46
C GLY A 245 -41.24 15.27 1.52
N SER A 246 -40.07 15.83 1.79
CA SER A 246 -39.90 16.98 2.69
C SER A 246 -38.61 17.73 2.36
N LEU A 247 -38.49 18.98 2.84
CA LEU A 247 -37.29 19.78 2.73
C LEU A 247 -36.12 19.13 3.51
N GLU A 248 -36.41 18.59 4.66
CA GLU A 248 -35.45 17.91 5.52
C GLU A 248 -34.87 16.65 4.84
N ALA A 249 -35.76 15.79 4.28
CA ALA A 249 -35.35 14.63 3.51
C ALA A 249 -34.51 15.01 2.29
N ALA A 250 -34.88 16.10 1.59
CA ALA A 250 -34.10 16.60 0.45
C ALA A 250 -32.72 17.11 0.87
N VAL A 251 -32.59 17.82 1.98
CA VAL A 251 -31.30 18.26 2.52
C VAL A 251 -30.45 17.07 2.93
N ALA A 252 -31.03 16.03 3.52
CA ALA A 252 -30.31 14.82 3.89
C ALA A 252 -29.74 14.05 2.69
N THR A 253 -30.17 14.33 1.45
CA THR A 253 -29.58 13.75 0.22
C THR A 253 -28.35 14.50 -0.29
N ILE A 254 -28.01 15.63 0.31
CA ILE A 254 -26.83 16.41 -0.08
C ILE A 254 -25.59 15.56 0.20
N ALA A 255 -24.69 15.46 -0.79
CA ALA A 255 -23.45 14.75 -0.57
C ALA A 255 -22.59 15.46 0.51
N ALA A 256 -21.98 14.72 1.42
CA ALA A 256 -21.19 15.27 2.51
C ALA A 256 -20.05 16.22 2.00
N ARG A 257 -19.50 15.91 0.83
CA ARG A 257 -18.50 16.76 0.13
C ARG A 257 -19.03 18.16 -0.20
N ASP A 258 -20.32 18.30 -0.45
CA ASP A 258 -20.95 19.57 -0.84
C ASP A 258 -21.37 20.39 0.38
N TYR A 259 -21.22 19.88 1.60
CA TYR A 259 -21.63 20.55 2.85
C TYR A 259 -21.02 21.94 2.99
N ARG A 260 -19.69 22.07 2.87
CA ARG A 260 -19.00 23.38 3.00
C ARG A 260 -19.47 24.38 1.94
N LYS A 261 -19.66 23.90 0.70
CA LYS A 261 -20.15 24.70 -0.40
C LYS A 261 -21.59 25.15 -0.13
N ALA A 262 -22.41 24.24 0.38
CA ALA A 262 -23.79 24.54 0.76
C ALA A 262 -23.86 25.65 1.82
N VAL A 263 -23.06 25.51 2.87
CA VAL A 263 -22.99 26.48 3.98
C VAL A 263 -22.50 27.84 3.46
N SER A 264 -21.38 27.93 2.77
CA SER A 264 -20.82 29.20 2.28
C SER A 264 -21.76 29.91 1.31
N THR A 265 -22.45 29.16 0.42
CA THR A 265 -23.44 29.76 -0.51
C THR A 265 -24.63 30.35 0.24
N LEU A 266 -25.12 29.69 1.29
CA LEU A 266 -26.24 30.19 2.08
C LEU A 266 -25.84 31.41 2.92
N GLU A 267 -24.65 31.41 3.52
CA GLU A 267 -24.11 32.55 4.26
C GLU A 267 -23.94 33.78 3.38
N GLU A 268 -23.42 33.60 2.15
CA GLU A 268 -23.32 34.71 1.18
C GLU A 268 -24.70 35.27 0.81
N GLN A 269 -25.71 34.44 0.68
CA GLN A 269 -27.07 34.88 0.36
C GLN A 269 -27.70 35.65 1.54
N ILE A 270 -27.44 35.19 2.76
CA ILE A 270 -27.88 35.90 3.98
C ILE A 270 -27.22 37.28 4.03
N ALA A 271 -25.90 37.35 3.84
CA ALA A 271 -25.17 38.62 3.87
C ALA A 271 -25.65 39.58 2.78
N LYS A 272 -25.95 39.10 1.55
CA LYS A 272 -26.53 39.93 0.48
C LYS A 272 -27.93 40.44 0.81
N ALA A 273 -28.76 39.62 1.45
CA ALA A 273 -30.10 40.03 1.87
C ALA A 273 -30.03 41.11 3.00
N GLU A 274 -29.16 40.92 3.96
CA GLU A 274 -28.93 41.87 5.06
C GLU A 274 -28.40 43.21 4.54
N ALA A 275 -27.42 43.18 3.61
CA ALA A 275 -26.90 44.41 2.99
C ALA A 275 -27.96 45.15 2.15
N SER A 276 -28.88 44.45 1.50
CA SER A 276 -29.98 45.03 0.74
C SER A 276 -31.03 45.70 1.66
N HIS A 277 -31.25 45.16 2.84
CA HIS A 277 -32.15 45.76 3.86
C HIS A 277 -31.53 47.00 4.52
N ALA A 278 -30.21 47.00 4.74
CA ALA A 278 -29.50 48.14 5.30
C ALA A 278 -29.44 49.36 4.36
N ASN A 279 -29.52 49.16 3.05
CA ASN A 279 -29.56 50.22 2.03
C ASN A 279 -30.97 50.78 1.78
N LEU A 280 -32.03 50.23 2.38
CA LEU A 280 -33.44 50.63 2.21
C LEU A 280 -33.99 51.29 3.45
N SER A 281 -33.21 51.36 4.54
CA SER A 281 -33.51 52.05 5.79
C SER A 281 -32.68 53.33 5.89
#